data_910409f9371203b82ce744cbfe0980f0
#
_entry.id   910409f9371203b82ce744cbfe0980f0
#
_cell.length_a   1.000
_cell.length_b   1.000
_cell.length_c   1.000
_cell.angle_alpha   90.00
_cell.angle_beta   90.00
_cell.angle_gamma   90.00
#
_symmetry.space_group_name_H-M   'P 1'
#
loop_
_entity.id
_entity.type
_entity.pdbx_description
1 polymer ?
#
loop_
_entity_poly.entity_id
_entity_poly.type
_entity_poly.pdbx_seq_one_letter_code
_entity_poly.pdbx_strand_id
1 'polypeptide(L)'
;MNPPESFDTDRLRLRRSVVEDAEAIFTEYAQDAEVAMYLTWKPTGKLEDTREHLRASAGAWREGTAFGWVILRKEDNQLLGAVGMRVDGHKLELGYVLAKRFWGNGCMTEAVRAVVSWALKEKEVYRIWAVCDVENPASARVLEKVGMQSEGILRRWTIHPNRSDEPRDCYCYAITK
;
A
#
# COMPACT_ATOMS: atom_id res chain seq x y z
N MET A 1 10.79 -7.93 -14.11
CA MET A 1 9.64 -8.44 -13.33
C MET A 1 8.35 -8.14 -14.10
N ASN A 2 7.41 -9.10 -14.16
CA ASN A 2 6.14 -8.92 -14.87
C ASN A 2 4.96 -9.12 -13.88
N PRO A 3 4.48 -8.04 -13.26
CA PRO A 3 3.43 -8.14 -12.25
C PRO A 3 2.08 -8.53 -12.86
N PRO A 4 1.29 -9.38 -12.19
CA PRO A 4 -0.08 -9.66 -12.63
C PRO A 4 -0.92 -8.39 -12.65
N GLU A 5 -1.74 -8.22 -13.66
CA GLU A 5 -2.68 -7.11 -13.71
C GLU A 5 -3.81 -7.26 -12.66
N SER A 6 -4.04 -8.48 -12.18
CA SER A 6 -5.04 -8.74 -11.13
C SER A 6 -4.68 -9.93 -10.26
N PHE A 7 -5.20 -9.90 -9.01
CA PHE A 7 -5.22 -11.03 -8.09
C PHE A 7 -6.66 -11.26 -7.64
N ASP A 8 -7.05 -12.52 -7.54
CA ASP A 8 -8.30 -12.94 -6.92
C ASP A 8 -7.99 -13.68 -5.61
N THR A 9 -8.66 -13.27 -4.53
CA THR A 9 -8.61 -13.91 -3.21
C THR A 9 -10.02 -14.40 -2.86
N ASP A 10 -10.25 -14.86 -1.64
CA ASP A 10 -11.58 -15.34 -1.24
C ASP A 10 -12.63 -14.21 -1.31
N ARG A 11 -12.33 -13.03 -0.76
CA ARG A 11 -13.27 -11.90 -0.64
C ARG A 11 -12.97 -10.74 -1.56
N LEU A 12 -11.72 -10.67 -2.09
CA LEU A 12 -11.22 -9.48 -2.75
C LEU A 12 -10.77 -9.78 -4.18
N ARG A 13 -10.90 -8.75 -5.01
CA ARG A 13 -10.21 -8.63 -6.29
C ARG A 13 -9.28 -7.44 -6.22
N LEU A 14 -8.01 -7.67 -6.44
CA LEU A 14 -7.05 -6.61 -6.67
C LEU A 14 -6.87 -6.49 -8.19
N ARG A 15 -6.89 -5.28 -8.71
CA ARG A 15 -6.57 -5.05 -10.12
C ARG A 15 -5.70 -3.81 -10.25
N ARG A 16 -4.91 -3.75 -11.30
CA ARG A 16 -4.13 -2.56 -11.65
C ARG A 16 -5.01 -1.32 -11.55
N SER A 17 -4.49 -0.27 -10.90
CA SER A 17 -5.17 1.02 -10.79
C SER A 17 -5.22 1.73 -12.14
N VAL A 18 -6.33 2.39 -12.42
CA VAL A 18 -6.56 3.20 -13.63
C VAL A 18 -7.06 4.59 -13.25
N VAL A 19 -7.01 5.55 -14.17
CA VAL A 19 -7.41 6.94 -13.88
C VAL A 19 -8.89 7.04 -13.52
N GLU A 20 -9.71 6.14 -14.03
CA GLU A 20 -11.15 6.04 -13.75
C GLU A 20 -11.46 5.71 -12.29
N ASP A 21 -10.50 5.18 -11.54
CA ASP A 21 -10.66 4.92 -10.11
C ASP A 21 -10.62 6.20 -9.25
N ALA A 22 -10.28 7.33 -9.84
CA ALA A 22 -10.01 8.57 -9.11
C ALA A 22 -11.19 9.02 -8.25
N GLU A 23 -12.42 8.97 -8.73
CA GLU A 23 -13.60 9.38 -7.97
C GLU A 23 -13.84 8.48 -6.77
N ALA A 24 -13.72 7.17 -6.95
CA ALA A 24 -13.87 6.21 -5.86
C ALA A 24 -12.76 6.38 -4.81
N ILE A 25 -11.50 6.51 -5.23
CA ILE A 25 -10.36 6.76 -4.35
C ILE A 25 -10.54 8.06 -3.58
N PHE A 26 -10.89 9.14 -4.27
CA PHE A 26 -11.10 10.46 -3.68
C PHE A 26 -12.19 10.42 -2.60
N THR A 27 -13.32 9.79 -2.91
CA THR A 27 -14.46 9.68 -2.00
C THR A 27 -14.18 8.75 -0.81
N GLU A 28 -13.53 7.60 -1.07
CA GLU A 28 -13.39 6.56 -0.06
C GLU A 28 -12.31 6.85 0.98
N TYR A 29 -11.17 7.44 0.57
CA TYR A 29 -10.08 7.61 1.51
C TYR A 29 -9.12 8.78 1.26
N ALA A 30 -9.02 9.34 0.05
CA ALA A 30 -7.98 10.33 -0.24
C ALA A 30 -8.19 11.66 0.49
N GLN A 31 -9.41 11.96 0.93
CA GLN A 31 -9.76 13.14 1.72
C GLN A 31 -9.75 12.89 3.23
N ASP A 32 -9.68 11.63 3.67
CA ASP A 32 -9.84 11.26 5.08
C ASP A 32 -8.55 11.50 5.85
N ALA A 33 -8.57 12.48 6.77
CA ALA A 33 -7.42 12.83 7.61
C ALA A 33 -7.00 11.69 8.56
N GLU A 34 -7.92 10.85 9.01
CA GLU A 34 -7.57 9.72 9.86
C GLU A 34 -6.87 8.61 9.06
N VAL A 35 -7.32 8.36 7.82
CA VAL A 35 -6.64 7.43 6.91
C VAL A 35 -5.24 7.94 6.59
N ALA A 36 -5.11 9.24 6.33
CA ALA A 36 -3.84 9.85 5.95
C ALA A 36 -2.86 10.05 7.12
N MET A 37 -3.28 9.85 8.36
CA MET A 37 -2.53 10.19 9.57
C MET A 37 -1.08 9.69 9.56
N TYR A 38 -0.83 8.48 9.10
CA TYR A 38 0.50 7.86 9.02
C TYR A 38 1.00 7.68 7.58
N LEU A 39 0.39 8.36 6.63
CA LEU A 39 0.82 8.33 5.24
C LEU A 39 1.79 9.48 4.95
N THR A 40 2.53 9.35 3.84
CA THR A 40 3.55 10.33 3.41
C THR A 40 2.96 11.46 2.56
N TRP A 41 1.64 11.48 2.39
CA TRP A 41 0.91 12.51 1.65
C TRP A 41 -0.19 13.13 2.51
N LYS A 42 -0.59 14.34 2.18
CA LYS A 42 -1.71 15.04 2.83
C LYS A 42 -3.03 14.69 2.14
N PRO A 43 -4.16 14.69 2.88
CA PRO A 43 -5.48 14.55 2.26
C PRO A 43 -5.62 15.50 1.08
N THR A 44 -6.09 15.00 -0.06
CA THR A 44 -6.22 15.83 -1.24
C THR A 44 -7.52 16.63 -1.16
N GLY A 45 -7.44 17.92 -1.50
CA GLY A 45 -8.62 18.77 -1.57
C GLY A 45 -9.29 18.80 -2.96
N LYS A 46 -8.66 18.17 -3.96
CA LYS A 46 -9.11 18.20 -5.34
C LYS A 46 -9.04 16.83 -5.97
N LEU A 47 -10.10 16.44 -6.66
CA LEU A 47 -10.16 15.19 -7.42
C LEU A 47 -9.04 15.09 -8.47
N GLU A 48 -8.62 16.24 -9.04
CA GLU A 48 -7.57 16.25 -10.06
C GLU A 48 -6.21 15.78 -9.51
N ASP A 49 -5.89 16.09 -8.25
CA ASP A 49 -4.66 15.60 -7.60
C ASP A 49 -4.64 14.05 -7.57
N THR A 50 -5.80 13.43 -7.32
CA THR A 50 -5.95 11.96 -7.37
C THR A 50 -5.76 11.43 -8.80
N ARG A 51 -6.29 12.13 -9.82
CA ARG A 51 -6.10 11.75 -11.22
C ARG A 51 -4.64 11.85 -11.64
N GLU A 52 -3.94 12.92 -11.24
CA GLU A 52 -2.51 13.10 -11.51
C GLU A 52 -1.67 11.98 -10.86
N HIS A 53 -1.96 11.65 -9.62
CA HIS A 53 -1.32 10.52 -8.94
C HIS A 53 -1.52 9.19 -9.70
N LEU A 54 -2.71 8.91 -10.18
CA LEU A 54 -2.99 7.69 -10.95
C LEU A 54 -2.30 7.67 -12.32
N ARG A 55 -2.20 8.83 -13.00
CA ARG A 55 -1.41 8.95 -14.25
C ARG A 55 0.08 8.68 -14.00
N ALA A 56 0.64 9.23 -12.92
CA ALA A 56 2.02 8.95 -12.51
C ALA A 56 2.22 7.46 -12.18
N SER A 57 1.29 6.85 -11.45
CA SER A 57 1.30 5.42 -11.12
C SER A 57 1.26 4.54 -12.39
N ALA A 58 0.46 4.92 -13.39
CA ALA A 58 0.42 4.23 -14.67
C ALA A 58 1.73 4.37 -15.46
N GLY A 59 2.42 5.49 -15.34
CA GLY A 59 3.78 5.71 -15.87
C GLY A 59 4.78 4.77 -15.22
N ALA A 60 4.85 4.80 -13.89
CA ALA A 60 5.75 3.96 -13.10
C ALA A 60 5.53 2.45 -13.35
N TRP A 61 4.27 2.03 -13.56
CA TRP A 61 3.95 0.66 -13.95
C TRP A 61 4.58 0.28 -15.30
N ARG A 62 4.46 1.14 -16.31
CA ARG A 62 5.05 0.89 -17.65
C ARG A 62 6.58 0.86 -17.63
N GLU A 63 7.17 1.69 -16.77
CA GLU A 63 8.62 1.75 -16.56
C GLU A 63 9.15 0.60 -15.69
N GLY A 64 8.25 -0.14 -15.00
CA GLY A 64 8.63 -1.21 -14.11
C GLY A 64 9.24 -0.73 -12.79
N THR A 65 9.02 0.52 -12.41
CA THR A 65 9.59 1.15 -11.21
C THR A 65 8.66 1.04 -10.00
N ALA A 66 7.35 0.98 -10.23
CA ALA A 66 6.37 0.74 -9.19
C ALA A 66 5.09 0.09 -9.75
N PHE A 67 4.43 -0.71 -8.91
CA PHE A 67 3.21 -1.43 -9.26
C PHE A 67 2.14 -1.15 -8.22
N GLY A 68 0.96 -0.71 -8.64
CA GLY A 68 -0.15 -0.36 -7.76
C GLY A 68 -1.45 -1.05 -8.16
N TRP A 69 -2.14 -1.63 -7.18
CA TRP A 69 -3.44 -2.27 -7.35
C TRP A 69 -4.47 -1.61 -6.44
N VAL A 70 -5.65 -1.34 -6.96
CA VAL A 70 -6.83 -1.06 -6.14
C VAL A 70 -7.40 -2.36 -5.60
N ILE A 71 -7.98 -2.30 -4.41
CA ILE A 71 -8.58 -3.42 -3.71
C ILE A 71 -10.10 -3.26 -3.79
N LEU A 72 -10.77 -4.21 -4.43
CA LEU A 72 -12.21 -4.26 -4.59
C LEU A 72 -12.79 -5.42 -3.79
N ARG A 73 -13.92 -5.22 -3.14
CA ARG A 73 -14.70 -6.30 -2.54
C ARG A 73 -15.50 -7.01 -3.64
N LYS A 74 -15.43 -8.35 -3.69
CA LYS A 74 -16.08 -9.14 -4.74
C LYS A 74 -17.61 -9.07 -4.71
N GLU A 75 -18.19 -8.93 -3.52
CA GLU A 75 -19.63 -8.97 -3.30
C GLU A 75 -20.37 -7.85 -4.06
N ASP A 76 -19.82 -6.64 -4.04
CA ASP A 76 -20.48 -5.43 -4.55
C ASP A 76 -19.55 -4.55 -5.40
N ASN A 77 -18.33 -5.03 -5.67
CA ASN A 77 -17.29 -4.30 -6.41
C ASN A 77 -16.89 -2.96 -5.75
N GLN A 78 -17.15 -2.80 -4.43
CA GLN A 78 -16.78 -1.61 -3.66
C GLN A 78 -15.26 -1.48 -3.57
N LEU A 79 -14.74 -0.28 -3.85
CA LEU A 79 -13.34 0.05 -3.63
C LEU A 79 -13.07 0.21 -2.13
N LEU A 80 -12.09 -0.55 -1.62
CA LEU A 80 -11.73 -0.56 -0.21
C LEU A 80 -10.44 0.23 0.07
N GLY A 81 -9.51 0.23 -0.87
CA GLY A 81 -8.18 0.80 -0.69
C GLY A 81 -7.24 0.45 -1.84
N ALA A 82 -5.96 0.51 -1.56
CA ALA A 82 -4.92 0.16 -2.52
C ALA A 82 -3.72 -0.50 -1.84
N VAL A 83 -2.97 -1.28 -2.61
CA VAL A 83 -1.67 -1.84 -2.24
C VAL A 83 -0.69 -1.62 -3.40
N GLY A 84 0.56 -1.34 -3.09
CA GLY A 84 1.58 -1.12 -4.09
C GLY A 84 2.94 -1.62 -3.69
N MET A 85 3.81 -1.81 -4.68
CA MET A 85 5.21 -2.14 -4.50
C MET A 85 6.08 -1.22 -5.35
N ARG A 86 7.11 -0.64 -4.73
CA ARG A 86 8.14 0.14 -5.42
C ARG A 86 9.40 -0.71 -5.56
N VAL A 87 9.98 -0.70 -6.75
CA VAL A 87 11.16 -1.49 -7.09
C VAL A 87 12.44 -0.71 -6.74
N ASP A 88 13.33 -1.36 -6.00
CA ASP A 88 14.67 -0.87 -5.69
C ASP A 88 15.68 -2.03 -5.88
N GLY A 89 16.13 -2.21 -7.11
CA GLY A 89 17.00 -3.31 -7.49
C GLY A 89 16.37 -4.68 -7.16
N HIS A 90 16.98 -5.42 -6.25
CA HIS A 90 16.52 -6.74 -5.79
C HIS A 90 15.49 -6.67 -4.64
N LYS A 91 15.09 -5.47 -4.23
CA LYS A 91 14.17 -5.23 -3.10
C LYS A 91 12.86 -4.62 -3.61
N LEU A 92 11.78 -4.94 -2.92
CA LEU A 92 10.49 -4.31 -3.11
C LEU A 92 10.04 -3.62 -1.83
N GLU A 93 9.69 -2.36 -1.91
CA GLU A 93 9.06 -1.64 -0.82
C GLU A 93 7.55 -1.76 -0.94
N LEU A 94 6.91 -2.29 0.09
CA LEU A 94 5.48 -2.45 0.19
C LEU A 94 4.83 -1.22 0.83
N GLY A 95 3.77 -0.71 0.21
CA GLY A 95 2.91 0.32 0.78
C GLY A 95 1.43 -0.01 0.57
N TYR A 96 0.56 0.45 1.47
CA TYR A 96 -0.88 0.23 1.34
C TYR A 96 -1.69 1.29 2.08
N VAL A 97 -2.95 1.40 1.68
CA VAL A 97 -3.96 2.26 2.30
C VAL A 97 -5.32 1.55 2.27
N LEU A 98 -6.11 1.70 3.33
CA LEU A 98 -7.45 1.14 3.45
C LEU A 98 -8.41 2.21 3.98
N ALA A 99 -9.56 2.38 3.34
CA ALA A 99 -10.61 3.26 3.82
C ALA A 99 -11.05 2.86 5.22
N LYS A 100 -11.25 3.85 6.10
CA LYS A 100 -11.48 3.68 7.55
C LYS A 100 -12.60 2.69 7.88
N ARG A 101 -13.72 2.76 7.13
CA ARG A 101 -14.88 1.88 7.35
C ARG A 101 -14.61 0.40 7.17
N PHE A 102 -13.47 0.03 6.56
CA PHE A 102 -13.08 -1.37 6.35
C PHE A 102 -11.96 -1.85 7.27
N TRP A 103 -11.50 -1.01 8.21
CA TRP A 103 -10.50 -1.41 9.18
C TRP A 103 -11.00 -2.55 10.08
N GLY A 104 -10.09 -3.33 10.62
CA GLY A 104 -10.42 -4.42 11.55
C GLY A 104 -10.94 -5.72 10.91
N ASN A 105 -11.32 -5.71 9.62
CA ASN A 105 -11.98 -6.83 8.95
C ASN A 105 -11.00 -7.80 8.24
N GLY A 106 -9.70 -7.60 8.38
CA GLY A 106 -8.67 -8.45 7.78
C GLY A 106 -8.46 -8.28 6.28
N CYS A 107 -9.19 -7.36 5.62
CA CYS A 107 -9.10 -7.15 4.18
C CYS A 107 -7.69 -6.76 3.73
N MET A 108 -7.01 -5.86 4.46
CA MET A 108 -5.65 -5.47 4.10
C MET A 108 -4.66 -6.63 4.25
N THR A 109 -4.78 -7.44 5.30
CA THR A 109 -3.94 -8.63 5.48
C THR A 109 -4.11 -9.62 4.31
N GLU A 110 -5.35 -9.83 3.85
CA GLU A 110 -5.66 -10.69 2.71
C GLU A 110 -5.05 -10.16 1.42
N ALA A 111 -5.22 -8.87 1.14
CA ALA A 111 -4.67 -8.21 -0.05
C ALA A 111 -3.14 -8.25 -0.07
N VAL A 112 -2.49 -7.84 1.02
CA VAL A 112 -1.02 -7.82 1.14
C VAL A 112 -0.45 -9.22 1.00
N ARG A 113 -1.10 -10.24 1.60
CA ARG A 113 -0.64 -11.64 1.47
C ARG A 113 -0.62 -12.11 0.01
N ALA A 114 -1.62 -11.76 -0.79
CA ALA A 114 -1.67 -12.13 -2.20
C ALA A 114 -0.50 -11.52 -2.98
N VAL A 115 -0.25 -10.22 -2.79
CA VAL A 115 0.82 -9.50 -3.48
C VAL A 115 2.22 -9.96 -3.02
N VAL A 116 2.43 -10.14 -1.72
CA VAL A 116 3.70 -10.65 -1.15
C VAL A 116 3.98 -12.07 -1.64
N SER A 117 2.96 -12.95 -1.64
CA SER A 117 3.11 -14.34 -2.11
C SER A 117 3.47 -14.44 -3.58
N TRP A 118 2.98 -13.53 -4.43
CA TRP A 118 3.42 -13.43 -5.80
C TRP A 118 4.87 -12.92 -5.88
N ALA A 119 5.17 -11.80 -5.24
CA ALA A 119 6.45 -11.14 -5.35
C ALA A 119 7.62 -12.04 -4.88
N LEU A 120 7.42 -12.87 -3.85
CA LEU A 120 8.41 -13.84 -3.40
C LEU A 120 8.71 -14.96 -4.43
N LYS A 121 7.85 -15.18 -5.43
CA LYS A 121 8.12 -16.14 -6.51
C LYS A 121 8.97 -15.56 -7.63
N GLU A 122 9.04 -14.22 -7.74
CA GLU A 122 9.84 -13.53 -8.73
C GLU A 122 11.33 -13.78 -8.48
N LYS A 123 12.07 -14.27 -9.49
CA LYS A 123 13.48 -14.67 -9.35
C LYS A 123 14.41 -13.55 -8.89
N GLU A 124 14.10 -12.33 -9.29
CA GLU A 124 14.91 -11.14 -9.05
C GLU A 124 14.64 -10.50 -7.67
N VAL A 125 13.59 -10.95 -6.98
CA VAL A 125 13.19 -10.42 -5.67
C VAL A 125 13.79 -11.26 -4.56
N TYR A 126 14.63 -10.66 -3.74
CA TYR A 126 15.27 -11.30 -2.59
C TYR A 126 14.73 -10.78 -1.26
N ARG A 127 14.08 -9.61 -1.29
CA ARG A 127 13.58 -8.93 -0.10
C ARG A 127 12.34 -8.12 -0.42
N ILE A 128 11.32 -8.26 0.44
CA ILE A 128 10.19 -7.34 0.50
C ILE A 128 10.23 -6.69 1.86
N TRP A 129 10.11 -5.37 1.91
CA TRP A 129 10.18 -4.62 3.15
C TRP A 129 9.11 -3.54 3.21
N ALA A 130 8.78 -3.11 4.41
CA ALA A 130 7.86 -2.02 4.67
C ALA A 130 8.27 -1.30 5.96
N VAL A 131 7.91 -0.03 6.06
CA VAL A 131 8.00 0.71 7.30
C VAL A 131 6.62 1.13 7.77
N CYS A 132 6.46 1.24 9.08
CA CYS A 132 5.29 1.89 9.67
C CYS A 132 5.70 2.67 10.91
N ASP A 133 5.03 3.81 11.13
CA ASP A 133 5.23 4.62 12.33
C ASP A 133 5.08 3.76 13.60
N VAL A 134 5.94 3.98 14.60
CA VAL A 134 5.91 3.22 15.86
C VAL A 134 4.58 3.34 16.61
N GLU A 135 3.81 4.38 16.34
CA GLU A 135 2.48 4.61 16.90
C GLU A 135 1.35 4.06 15.99
N ASN A 136 1.68 3.31 14.93
CA ASN A 136 0.69 2.66 14.05
C ASN A 136 0.63 1.13 14.25
N PRO A 137 0.09 0.64 15.39
CA PRO A 137 0.02 -0.79 15.66
C PRO A 137 -0.88 -1.56 14.69
N ALA A 138 -1.80 -0.86 14.01
CA ALA A 138 -2.67 -1.50 13.03
C ALA A 138 -1.87 -1.95 11.80
N SER A 139 -0.97 -1.09 11.30
CA SER A 139 -0.06 -1.43 10.20
C SER A 139 0.92 -2.53 10.62
N ALA A 140 1.55 -2.41 11.79
CA ALA A 140 2.46 -3.44 12.32
C ALA A 140 1.79 -4.84 12.32
N ARG A 141 0.56 -4.94 12.84
CA ARG A 141 -0.20 -6.20 12.84
C ARG A 141 -0.50 -6.77 11.45
N VAL A 142 -0.70 -5.92 10.44
CA VAL A 142 -0.85 -6.41 9.05
C VAL A 142 0.45 -7.06 8.58
N LEU A 143 1.59 -6.39 8.77
CA LEU A 143 2.91 -6.87 8.35
C LEU A 143 3.27 -8.19 9.05
N GLU A 144 3.05 -8.29 10.36
CA GLU A 144 3.26 -9.51 11.13
C GLU A 144 2.40 -10.69 10.63
N LYS A 145 1.11 -10.43 10.38
CA LYS A 145 0.15 -11.47 9.93
C LYS A 145 0.45 -12.00 8.52
N VAL A 146 1.18 -11.27 7.71
CA VAL A 146 1.63 -11.76 6.40
C VAL A 146 3.00 -12.42 6.44
N GLY A 147 3.61 -12.53 7.63
CA GLY A 147 4.86 -13.25 7.86
C GLY A 147 6.12 -12.39 7.77
N MET A 148 5.98 -11.07 7.69
CA MET A 148 7.14 -10.17 7.76
C MET A 148 7.67 -10.10 9.19
N GLN A 149 9.00 -10.09 9.33
CA GLN A 149 9.68 -10.02 10.61
C GLN A 149 10.14 -8.59 10.90
N SER A 150 10.03 -8.16 12.16
CA SER A 150 10.57 -6.87 12.59
C SER A 150 12.10 -6.94 12.63
N GLU A 151 12.74 -6.01 11.95
CA GLU A 151 14.21 -5.85 11.93
C GLU A 151 14.68 -4.70 12.83
N GLY A 152 13.77 -4.04 13.52
CA GLY A 152 14.08 -2.98 14.45
C GLY A 152 13.40 -1.64 14.13
N ILE A 153 13.92 -0.59 14.74
CA ILE A 153 13.42 0.77 14.60
C ILE A 153 14.43 1.61 13.82
N LEU A 154 13.94 2.21 12.74
CA LEU A 154 14.64 3.23 11.99
C LEU A 154 14.35 4.59 12.62
N ARG A 155 15.37 5.21 13.21
CA ARG A 155 15.22 6.50 13.90
C ARG A 155 15.05 7.63 12.92
N ARG A 156 14.08 8.53 13.18
CA ARG A 156 13.80 9.73 12.37
C ARG A 156 13.75 9.43 10.86
N TRP A 157 13.01 8.38 10.51
CA TRP A 157 13.04 7.80 9.17
C TRP A 157 12.09 8.50 8.18
N THR A 158 10.85 8.74 8.58
CA THR A 158 9.81 9.23 7.68
C THR A 158 9.09 10.45 8.25
N ILE A 159 8.86 11.45 7.42
CA ILE A 159 7.95 12.53 7.72
C ILE A 159 6.52 12.07 7.38
N HIS A 160 5.66 12.07 8.38
CA HIS A 160 4.22 11.90 8.22
C HIS A 160 3.56 13.27 8.33
N PRO A 161 3.29 13.98 7.22
CA PRO A 161 2.96 15.40 7.23
C PRO A 161 1.62 15.73 7.89
N ASN A 162 0.83 14.69 8.20
CA ASN A 162 -0.44 14.81 8.94
C ASN A 162 -0.28 14.58 10.45
N ARG A 163 0.94 14.28 10.88
CA ARG A 163 1.27 13.94 12.26
C ARG A 163 2.35 14.84 12.83
N SER A 164 3.38 15.15 12.04
CA SER A 164 4.54 15.95 12.45
C SER A 164 5.26 16.48 11.22
N ASP A 165 5.79 17.70 11.32
CA ASP A 165 6.73 18.25 10.34
C ASP A 165 8.16 17.69 10.50
N GLU A 166 8.44 17.00 11.62
CA GLU A 166 9.70 16.33 11.85
C GLU A 166 9.63 14.83 11.47
N PRO A 167 10.76 14.24 11.02
CA PRO A 167 10.85 12.80 10.79
C PRO A 167 10.56 12.01 12.07
N ARG A 168 9.79 10.95 11.94
CA ARG A 168 9.36 10.08 13.02
C ARG A 168 10.06 8.72 12.95
N ASP A 169 10.11 8.06 14.10
CA ASP A 169 10.63 6.69 14.20
C ASP A 169 9.65 5.71 13.55
N CYS A 170 10.20 4.75 12.80
CA CYS A 170 9.42 3.72 12.14
C CYS A 170 9.95 2.33 12.46
N TYR A 171 9.06 1.38 12.70
CA TYR A 171 9.42 -0.04 12.62
C TYR A 171 9.77 -0.38 11.17
N CYS A 172 10.82 -1.18 10.99
CA CYS A 172 11.14 -1.82 9.72
C CYS A 172 10.74 -3.29 9.79
N TYR A 173 9.93 -3.72 8.84
CA TYR A 173 9.52 -5.12 8.67
C TYR A 173 10.02 -5.63 7.34
N ALA A 174 10.45 -6.88 7.28
CA ALA A 174 10.88 -7.50 6.05
C ALA A 174 10.56 -9.00 6.00
N ILE A 175 10.50 -9.51 4.77
CA ILE A 175 10.52 -10.93 4.47
C ILE A 175 11.54 -11.16 3.36
N THR A 176 12.37 -12.18 3.50
CA THR A 176 13.44 -12.55 2.57
C THR A 176 13.26 -13.97 2.08
N LYS A 177 13.87 -14.27 0.95
CA LYS A 177 14.04 -15.65 0.48
C LYS A 177 15.16 -16.32 1.24
#